data_e8b94d599214197815908b2522937906
#
_entry.id   e8b94d599214197815908b2522937906
#
_cell.length_a   1.000
_cell.length_b   1.000
_cell.length_c   1.000
_cell.angle_alpha   90.00
_cell.angle_beta   90.00
_cell.angle_gamma   90.00
#
_symmetry.space_group_name_H-M   'P 1'
#
loop_
_entity.id
_entity.type
_entity.pdbx_description
1 polymer ?
#
loop_
_entity_poly.entity_id
_entity_poly.type
_entity_poly.pdbx_seq_one_letter_code
_entity_poly.pdbx_strand_id
1 'polypeptide(L)'
;MSYAPIPMVPGPVALHEDVIAVLGRDYGSGQVESDFLCLYDATSRGIGKLMGTKDDVVLMTGEGMLALWGALKSCLKPGDHVVSVGTGVFGDGIGEMAESFGCIVEKVSLPYDCSIRESDLAAVEEAIRRVKPVMLTAVHCETPSGTLNPIGLLGKLKKDLGVPLFYVDTVAGLGGTPVHMDEWNVDLMLGGSQKCLSCPPSMSMVGVSAAAWERMKEVNYQGYDAILPFRTVRTDGRCPYTPNWHGVAALYAGTQAIFTEGMDAAFARHEAVAAQCRAGLAELGIKLWTAPDAVNAPTVTAAMIPDGFTWPEWKEALRRHGLICTGSFGPMDGKVFRLGHMGTQAQPYLMEQALDAIAATLGK
;
A
#
# COMPACT_ATOMS: atom_id res chain seq x y z
N MET A 1 -19.30 -23.54 -16.72
CA MET A 1 -17.97 -24.01 -16.33
C MET A 1 -17.43 -23.06 -15.28
N SER A 2 -17.24 -23.52 -14.04
CA SER A 2 -16.55 -22.72 -13.02
C SER A 2 -15.06 -22.70 -13.40
N TYR A 3 -14.69 -21.66 -14.09
CA TYR A 3 -13.32 -21.38 -14.40
C TYR A 3 -12.68 -20.86 -13.12
N ALA A 4 -11.72 -21.58 -12.56
CA ALA A 4 -10.92 -21.09 -11.46
C ALA A 4 -9.77 -20.25 -12.08
N PRO A 5 -9.90 -18.92 -12.12
CA PRO A 5 -8.86 -18.10 -12.70
C PRO A 5 -7.60 -18.15 -11.83
N ILE A 6 -6.43 -18.02 -12.45
CA ILE A 6 -5.15 -17.81 -11.77
C ILE A 6 -5.08 -16.32 -11.44
N PRO A 7 -5.38 -15.91 -10.18
CA PRO A 7 -5.50 -14.50 -9.83
C PRO A 7 -4.11 -13.92 -9.54
N MET A 8 -3.63 -13.03 -10.42
CA MET A 8 -2.37 -12.29 -10.26
C MET A 8 -2.58 -10.79 -10.41
N VAL A 9 -3.70 -10.27 -9.92
CA VAL A 9 -3.98 -8.83 -9.90
C VAL A 9 -3.29 -8.19 -8.69
N PRO A 10 -2.58 -7.05 -8.82
CA PRO A 10 -1.97 -6.34 -7.69
C PRO A 10 -2.99 -5.52 -6.88
N GLY A 11 -4.10 -6.14 -6.53
CA GLY A 11 -5.22 -5.65 -5.74
C GLY A 11 -6.36 -5.03 -6.56
N PRO A 12 -7.61 -5.23 -6.08
CA PRO A 12 -7.97 -6.10 -4.96
C PRO A 12 -7.57 -7.57 -5.20
N VAL A 13 -7.02 -8.19 -4.16
CA VAL A 13 -6.59 -9.60 -4.23
C VAL A 13 -7.71 -10.55 -3.83
N ALA A 14 -7.53 -11.86 -4.08
CA ALA A 14 -8.45 -12.88 -3.60
C ALA A 14 -8.55 -12.87 -2.07
N LEU A 15 -9.77 -13.04 -1.55
CA LEU A 15 -10.02 -12.98 -0.11
C LEU A 15 -9.46 -14.23 0.59
N HIS A 16 -8.97 -14.03 1.82
CA HIS A 16 -8.61 -15.14 2.71
C HIS A 16 -9.88 -15.90 3.15
N GLU A 17 -9.79 -17.20 3.36
CA GLU A 17 -10.94 -18.03 3.77
C GLU A 17 -11.57 -17.57 5.09
N ASP A 18 -10.76 -17.21 6.08
CA ASP A 18 -11.26 -16.67 7.35
C ASP A 18 -11.96 -15.32 7.18
N VAL A 19 -11.52 -14.51 6.21
CA VAL A 19 -12.19 -13.25 5.84
C VAL A 19 -13.56 -13.55 5.24
N ILE A 20 -13.66 -14.53 4.32
CA ILE A 20 -14.94 -14.95 3.76
C ILE A 20 -15.88 -15.44 4.86
N ALA A 21 -15.37 -16.24 5.82
CA ALA A 21 -16.17 -16.80 6.89
C ALA A 21 -16.79 -15.73 7.81
N VAL A 22 -16.09 -14.62 8.08
CA VAL A 22 -16.62 -13.55 8.94
C VAL A 22 -17.56 -12.60 8.21
N LEU A 23 -17.43 -12.44 6.90
CA LEU A 23 -18.30 -11.56 6.10
C LEU A 23 -19.74 -12.07 6.01
N GLY A 24 -19.98 -13.37 6.20
CA GLY A 24 -21.30 -13.99 6.19
C GLY A 24 -22.06 -13.93 7.52
N ARG A 25 -21.53 -13.26 8.55
CA ARG A 25 -22.14 -13.20 9.88
C ARG A 25 -22.99 -11.93 10.04
N ASP A 26 -24.04 -12.02 10.84
CA ASP A 26 -24.76 -10.85 11.35
C ASP A 26 -24.14 -10.41 12.67
N TYR A 27 -23.69 -9.15 12.74
CA TYR A 27 -23.01 -8.58 13.89
C TYR A 27 -23.88 -7.61 14.71
N GLY A 28 -25.03 -7.20 14.21
CA GLY A 28 -25.82 -6.15 14.84
C GLY A 28 -25.28 -4.74 14.62
N SER A 29 -25.44 -3.85 15.62
CA SER A 29 -25.06 -2.42 15.51
C SER A 29 -23.76 -2.10 16.23
N GLY A 30 -22.72 -1.78 15.48
CA GLY A 30 -21.42 -1.38 16.03
C GLY A 30 -21.41 -0.07 16.83
N GLN A 31 -22.50 0.71 16.80
CA GLN A 31 -22.60 1.94 17.60
C GLN A 31 -23.05 1.70 19.04
N VAL A 32 -23.66 0.56 19.33
CA VAL A 32 -24.25 0.26 20.64
C VAL A 32 -23.68 -1.01 21.29
N GLU A 33 -23.05 -1.87 20.52
CA GLU A 33 -22.52 -3.15 21.00
C GLU A 33 -21.08 -3.00 21.48
N SER A 34 -20.80 -3.35 22.74
CA SER A 34 -19.45 -3.31 23.31
C SER A 34 -18.45 -4.21 22.57
N ASP A 35 -18.93 -5.33 22.01
CA ASP A 35 -18.11 -6.30 21.28
C ASP A 35 -17.45 -5.68 20.06
N PHE A 36 -18.13 -4.71 19.40
CA PHE A 36 -17.52 -3.97 18.29
C PHE A 36 -16.27 -3.20 18.75
N LEU A 37 -16.34 -2.52 19.90
CA LEU A 37 -15.22 -1.72 20.39
C LEU A 37 -14.04 -2.60 20.80
N CYS A 38 -14.31 -3.76 21.38
CA CYS A 38 -13.29 -4.76 21.69
C CYS A 38 -12.60 -5.25 20.40
N LEU A 39 -13.38 -5.52 19.36
CA LEU A 39 -12.86 -5.95 18.05
C LEU A 39 -12.08 -4.83 17.37
N TYR A 40 -12.60 -3.60 17.40
CA TYR A 40 -11.91 -2.42 16.85
C TYR A 40 -10.54 -2.22 17.51
N ASP A 41 -10.49 -2.26 18.84
CA ASP A 41 -9.24 -2.11 19.60
C ASP A 41 -8.25 -3.24 19.31
N ALA A 42 -8.71 -4.50 19.29
CA ALA A 42 -7.86 -5.65 18.96
C ALA A 42 -7.30 -5.56 17.51
N THR A 43 -8.14 -5.13 16.57
CA THR A 43 -7.74 -4.95 15.16
C THR A 43 -6.73 -3.81 15.03
N SER A 44 -7.00 -2.66 15.65
CA SER A 44 -6.11 -1.48 15.67
C SER A 44 -4.71 -1.85 16.22
N ARG A 45 -4.65 -2.59 17.33
CA ARG A 45 -3.36 -3.07 17.89
C ARG A 45 -2.68 -4.08 16.97
N GLY A 46 -3.44 -4.98 16.34
CA GLY A 46 -2.89 -5.94 15.37
C GLY A 46 -2.25 -5.23 14.18
N ILE A 47 -2.93 -4.25 13.61
CA ILE A 47 -2.38 -3.43 12.53
C ILE A 47 -1.17 -2.62 13.01
N GLY A 48 -1.19 -2.05 14.22
CA GLY A 48 -0.03 -1.37 14.81
C GLY A 48 1.20 -2.27 14.89
N LYS A 49 1.01 -3.55 15.25
CA LYS A 49 2.09 -4.54 15.24
C LYS A 49 2.63 -4.79 13.81
N LEU A 50 1.75 -4.86 12.79
CA LEU A 50 2.17 -4.97 11.40
C LEU A 50 2.89 -3.72 10.90
N MET A 51 2.50 -2.53 11.37
CA MET A 51 3.13 -1.25 11.03
C MET A 51 4.44 -1.00 11.79
N GLY A 52 4.78 -1.83 12.78
CA GLY A 52 5.96 -1.64 13.62
C GLY A 52 5.85 -0.37 14.47
N THR A 53 4.67 -0.12 15.08
CA THR A 53 4.43 1.07 15.89
C THR A 53 3.72 0.77 17.21
N LYS A 54 3.99 1.63 18.21
CA LYS A 54 3.26 1.72 19.47
C LYS A 54 2.25 2.88 19.48
N ASP A 55 2.28 3.71 18.46
CA ASP A 55 1.38 4.82 18.25
C ASP A 55 -0.06 4.35 17.94
N ASP A 56 -0.99 5.29 17.88
CA ASP A 56 -2.36 4.99 17.55
C ASP A 56 -2.53 4.54 16.10
N VAL A 57 -3.40 3.55 15.90
CA VAL A 57 -3.86 3.19 14.55
C VAL A 57 -5.36 3.41 14.45
N VAL A 58 -5.75 4.23 13.48
CA VAL A 58 -7.14 4.53 13.15
C VAL A 58 -7.61 3.59 12.05
N LEU A 59 -8.83 3.05 12.20
CA LEU A 59 -9.50 2.23 11.18
C LEU A 59 -10.69 3.01 10.63
N MET A 60 -10.74 3.18 9.30
CA MET A 60 -11.76 3.98 8.62
C MET A 60 -12.49 3.14 7.57
N THR A 61 -13.77 3.42 7.38
CA THR A 61 -14.59 2.77 6.33
C THR A 61 -14.30 3.38 4.98
N GLY A 62 -13.66 2.63 4.10
CA GLY A 62 -13.23 3.01 2.77
C GLY A 62 -11.90 2.35 2.41
N GLU A 63 -11.58 2.23 1.14
CA GLU A 63 -10.32 1.63 0.70
C GLU A 63 -9.12 2.58 0.89
N GLY A 64 -7.90 2.13 0.58
CA GLY A 64 -6.66 2.85 0.90
C GLY A 64 -6.63 4.33 0.50
N MET A 65 -7.25 4.73 -0.63
CA MET A 65 -7.29 6.13 -1.05
C MET A 65 -8.01 7.05 -0.06
N LEU A 66 -8.98 6.53 0.73
CA LEU A 66 -9.62 7.32 1.79
C LEU A 66 -8.60 7.76 2.84
N ALA A 67 -7.73 6.85 3.26
CA ALA A 67 -6.67 7.17 4.21
C ALA A 67 -5.66 8.17 3.62
N LEU A 68 -5.28 7.98 2.34
CA LEU A 68 -4.33 8.88 1.68
C LEU A 68 -4.86 10.32 1.65
N TRP A 69 -6.06 10.53 1.13
CA TRP A 69 -6.70 11.85 1.10
C TRP A 69 -6.95 12.40 2.51
N GLY A 70 -7.48 11.58 3.40
CA GLY A 70 -7.81 11.98 4.76
C GLY A 70 -6.58 12.44 5.56
N ALA A 71 -5.46 11.76 5.41
CA ALA A 71 -4.21 12.11 6.11
C ALA A 71 -3.65 13.45 5.62
N LEU A 72 -3.61 13.68 4.30
CA LEU A 72 -3.17 14.96 3.74
C LEU A 72 -4.05 16.10 4.24
N LYS A 73 -5.37 16.03 4.05
CA LYS A 73 -6.31 17.09 4.45
C LYS A 73 -6.38 17.31 5.96
N SER A 74 -6.20 16.25 6.76
CA SER A 74 -6.18 16.38 8.21
C SER A 74 -4.92 17.07 8.74
N CYS A 75 -3.82 17.09 7.98
CA CYS A 75 -2.54 17.63 8.43
C CYS A 75 -2.06 18.85 7.65
N LEU A 76 -2.68 19.21 6.54
CA LEU A 76 -2.24 20.31 5.67
C LEU A 76 -3.33 21.36 5.49
N LYS A 77 -2.89 22.61 5.30
CA LYS A 77 -3.73 23.78 4.96
C LYS A 77 -3.29 24.33 3.61
N PRO A 78 -4.17 25.02 2.87
CA PRO A 78 -3.74 25.79 1.71
C PRO A 78 -2.57 26.72 2.05
N GLY A 79 -1.54 26.71 1.21
CA GLY A 79 -0.30 27.46 1.41
C GLY A 79 0.80 26.73 2.19
N ASP A 80 0.52 25.57 2.81
CA ASP A 80 1.56 24.74 3.41
C ASP A 80 2.50 24.20 2.34
N HIS A 81 3.80 24.15 2.66
CA HIS A 81 4.80 23.57 1.81
C HIS A 81 4.94 22.06 2.06
N VAL A 82 5.02 21.29 0.99
CA VAL A 82 5.21 19.84 1.00
C VAL A 82 6.39 19.47 0.09
N VAL A 83 7.27 18.58 0.52
CA VAL A 83 8.23 17.92 -0.36
C VAL A 83 7.70 16.52 -0.66
N SER A 84 7.43 16.22 -1.93
CA SER A 84 6.95 14.91 -2.38
C SER A 84 8.05 14.18 -3.12
N VAL A 85 8.47 13.01 -2.59
CA VAL A 85 9.49 12.16 -3.22
C VAL A 85 8.77 11.05 -3.97
N GLY A 86 8.83 11.09 -5.30
CA GLY A 86 8.17 10.14 -6.18
C GLY A 86 9.16 9.27 -6.96
N THR A 87 8.93 7.96 -6.96
CA THR A 87 9.58 6.98 -7.83
C THR A 87 8.56 6.30 -8.73
N GLY A 88 7.35 6.86 -8.83
CA GLY A 88 6.26 6.29 -9.58
C GLY A 88 4.99 7.13 -9.53
N VAL A 89 3.94 6.57 -10.13
CA VAL A 89 2.64 7.23 -10.30
C VAL A 89 2.00 7.60 -8.96
N PHE A 90 2.13 6.75 -7.93
CA PHE A 90 1.54 7.05 -6.62
C PHE A 90 2.37 8.07 -5.84
N GLY A 91 3.71 8.02 -5.93
CA GLY A 91 4.57 9.00 -5.27
C GLY A 91 4.32 10.42 -5.77
N ASP A 92 4.36 10.62 -7.09
CA ASP A 92 4.05 11.91 -7.69
C ASP A 92 2.58 12.30 -7.49
N GLY A 93 1.67 11.31 -7.55
CA GLY A 93 0.24 11.51 -7.32
C GLY A 93 -0.11 12.03 -5.92
N ILE A 94 0.64 11.64 -4.88
CA ILE A 94 0.46 12.21 -3.53
C ILE A 94 0.77 13.70 -3.53
N GLY A 95 1.82 14.13 -4.24
CA GLY A 95 2.12 15.54 -4.45
C GLY A 95 0.98 16.27 -5.16
N GLU A 96 0.44 15.68 -6.24
CA GLU A 96 -0.70 16.24 -6.99
C GLU A 96 -1.96 16.33 -6.13
N MET A 97 -2.20 15.34 -5.27
CA MET A 97 -3.30 15.39 -4.31
C MET A 97 -3.16 16.61 -3.38
N ALA A 98 -1.98 16.86 -2.83
CA ALA A 98 -1.73 18.02 -1.96
C ALA A 98 -1.88 19.36 -2.72
N GLU A 99 -1.39 19.44 -3.96
CA GLU A 99 -1.59 20.61 -4.84
C GLU A 99 -3.07 20.91 -5.08
N SER A 100 -3.89 19.89 -5.23
CA SER A 100 -5.31 20.01 -5.60
C SER A 100 -6.16 20.79 -4.58
N PHE A 101 -5.72 20.85 -3.32
CA PHE A 101 -6.39 21.64 -2.27
C PHE A 101 -5.52 22.80 -1.75
N GLY A 102 -4.56 23.24 -2.54
CA GLY A 102 -3.87 24.53 -2.36
C GLY A 102 -2.55 24.48 -1.62
N CYS A 103 -1.93 23.31 -1.42
CA CYS A 103 -0.56 23.22 -0.93
C CYS A 103 0.47 23.63 -2.00
N ILE A 104 1.63 24.08 -1.56
CA ILE A 104 2.78 24.39 -2.41
C ILE A 104 3.71 23.19 -2.38
N VAL A 105 3.77 22.45 -3.48
CA VAL A 105 4.49 21.15 -3.52
C VAL A 105 5.79 21.29 -4.31
N GLU A 106 6.87 20.91 -3.66
CA GLU A 106 8.16 20.68 -4.31
C GLU A 106 8.29 19.18 -4.60
N LYS A 107 8.25 18.80 -5.88
CA LYS A 107 8.35 17.40 -6.32
C LYS A 107 9.81 17.03 -6.59
N VAL A 108 10.28 15.99 -5.92
CA VAL A 108 11.55 15.30 -6.23
C VAL A 108 11.21 14.00 -6.91
N SER A 109 10.94 14.07 -8.23
CA SER A 109 10.55 12.92 -9.03
C SER A 109 11.79 12.22 -9.59
N LEU A 110 11.91 10.93 -9.28
CA LEU A 110 12.96 10.04 -9.77
C LEU A 110 12.42 9.18 -10.93
N PRO A 111 13.28 8.53 -11.72
CA PRO A 111 12.83 7.62 -12.77
C PRO A 111 11.95 6.50 -12.20
N TYR A 112 10.86 6.17 -12.89
CA TYR A 112 9.85 5.22 -12.41
C TYR A 112 10.29 3.74 -12.47
N ASP A 113 11.44 3.46 -13.01
CA ASP A 113 12.09 2.15 -13.00
C ASP A 113 13.09 1.98 -11.85
N CYS A 114 13.32 3.04 -11.05
CA CYS A 114 14.29 3.08 -9.96
C CYS A 114 13.62 3.06 -8.58
N SER A 115 14.39 2.67 -7.57
CA SER A 115 14.12 2.91 -6.15
C SER A 115 14.91 4.12 -5.67
N ILE A 116 14.54 4.72 -4.55
CA ILE A 116 15.31 5.78 -3.87
C ILE A 116 16.69 5.23 -3.49
N ARG A 117 17.75 5.94 -3.82
CA ARG A 117 19.16 5.60 -3.49
C ARG A 117 19.75 6.66 -2.56
N GLU A 118 20.84 6.32 -1.89
CA GLU A 118 21.58 7.30 -1.07
C GLU A 118 22.02 8.52 -1.88
N SER A 119 22.38 8.34 -3.15
CA SER A 119 22.76 9.43 -4.06
C SER A 119 21.62 10.42 -4.33
N ASP A 120 20.36 10.00 -4.21
CA ASP A 120 19.20 10.83 -4.48
C ASP A 120 18.85 11.73 -3.28
N LEU A 121 19.36 11.39 -2.07
CA LEU A 121 19.09 12.14 -0.84
C LEU A 121 19.56 13.59 -0.90
N ALA A 122 20.63 13.88 -1.64
CA ALA A 122 21.13 15.25 -1.78
C ALA A 122 20.09 16.19 -2.42
N ALA A 123 19.35 15.70 -3.44
CA ALA A 123 18.29 16.47 -4.08
C ALA A 123 17.09 16.66 -3.13
N VAL A 124 16.75 15.65 -2.34
CA VAL A 124 15.68 15.74 -1.33
C VAL A 124 16.06 16.72 -0.22
N GLU A 125 17.31 16.67 0.26
CA GLU A 125 17.84 17.59 1.26
C GLU A 125 17.81 19.04 0.76
N GLU A 126 18.24 19.28 -0.47
CA GLU A 126 18.21 20.59 -1.10
C GLU A 126 16.77 21.14 -1.15
N ALA A 127 15.81 20.32 -1.60
CA ALA A 127 14.40 20.67 -1.65
C ALA A 127 13.87 21.03 -0.24
N ILE A 128 14.12 20.18 0.78
CA ILE A 128 13.71 20.43 2.17
C ILE A 128 14.30 21.75 2.71
N ARG A 129 15.58 21.99 2.51
CA ARG A 129 16.23 23.24 2.98
C ARG A 129 15.70 24.46 2.30
N ARG A 130 15.36 24.37 1.01
CA ARG A 130 14.82 25.50 0.21
C ARG A 130 13.41 25.88 0.64
N VAL A 131 12.49 24.90 0.77
CA VAL A 131 11.07 25.20 0.98
C VAL A 131 10.63 25.06 2.43
N LYS A 132 11.42 24.43 3.31
CA LYS A 132 11.10 24.20 4.73
C LYS A 132 9.69 23.60 4.90
N PRO A 133 9.45 22.40 4.40
CA PRO A 133 8.11 21.84 4.32
C PRO A 133 7.53 21.51 5.69
N VAL A 134 6.21 21.52 5.78
CA VAL A 134 5.44 20.95 6.91
C VAL A 134 5.46 19.41 6.84
N MET A 135 5.50 18.86 5.63
CA MET A 135 5.40 17.42 5.40
C MET A 135 6.34 16.96 4.28
N LEU A 136 7.00 15.83 4.53
CA LEU A 136 7.68 15.00 3.52
C LEU A 136 6.75 13.85 3.17
N THR A 137 6.63 13.47 1.89
CA THR A 137 5.83 12.31 1.47
C THR A 137 6.63 11.32 0.64
N ALA A 138 6.31 10.04 0.76
CA ALA A 138 6.87 8.97 -0.06
C ALA A 138 5.92 7.76 -0.15
N VAL A 139 6.16 6.88 -1.13
CA VAL A 139 5.52 5.58 -1.27
C VAL A 139 6.54 4.48 -0.99
N HIS A 140 6.18 3.52 -0.15
CA HIS A 140 7.03 2.37 0.16
C HIS A 140 7.10 1.38 -1.01
N CYS A 141 5.94 0.97 -1.54
CA CYS A 141 5.86 0.04 -2.66
C CYS A 141 5.05 0.65 -3.81
N GLU A 142 5.73 1.00 -4.88
CA GLU A 142 5.10 1.49 -6.12
C GLU A 142 4.56 0.33 -6.93
N THR A 143 3.27 0.08 -6.82
CA THR A 143 2.63 -1.02 -7.56
C THR A 143 2.68 -0.89 -9.08
N PRO A 144 2.62 0.32 -9.68
CA PRO A 144 2.71 0.45 -11.13
C PRO A 144 4.05 0.03 -11.72
N SER A 145 5.15 0.28 -11.01
CA SER A 145 6.52 -0.01 -11.45
C SER A 145 7.10 -1.30 -10.86
N GLY A 146 6.53 -1.82 -9.76
CA GLY A 146 7.08 -2.99 -9.06
C GLY A 146 8.35 -2.69 -8.26
N THR A 147 8.58 -1.42 -7.89
CA THR A 147 9.74 -0.99 -7.09
C THR A 147 9.40 -0.88 -5.61
N LEU A 148 10.40 -1.11 -4.75
CA LEU A 148 10.33 -0.91 -3.31
C LEU A 148 11.31 0.19 -2.90
N ASN A 149 10.87 1.13 -2.07
CA ASN A 149 11.69 2.24 -1.60
C ASN A 149 12.19 2.02 -0.17
N PRO A 150 13.48 2.27 0.11
CA PRO A 150 14.07 2.19 1.44
C PRO A 150 13.68 3.43 2.27
N ILE A 151 12.47 3.43 2.83
CA ILE A 151 11.86 4.56 3.53
C ILE A 151 12.71 5.07 4.71
N GLY A 152 13.44 4.18 5.38
CA GLY A 152 14.31 4.56 6.48
C GLY A 152 15.35 5.63 6.14
N LEU A 153 15.82 5.70 4.88
CA LEU A 153 16.73 6.74 4.41
C LEU A 153 16.08 8.13 4.49
N LEU A 154 14.85 8.25 4.00
CA LEU A 154 14.07 9.50 4.06
C LEU A 154 13.67 9.85 5.50
N GLY A 155 13.34 8.84 6.31
CA GLY A 155 13.00 9.04 7.72
C GLY A 155 14.16 9.57 8.55
N LYS A 156 15.38 9.10 8.25
CA LYS A 156 16.59 9.67 8.85
C LYS A 156 16.79 11.12 8.42
N LEU A 157 16.69 11.40 7.13
CA LEU A 157 16.83 12.75 6.58
C LEU A 157 15.77 13.71 7.17
N LYS A 158 14.51 13.27 7.26
CA LYS A 158 13.42 14.01 7.91
C LYS A 158 13.79 14.43 9.34
N LYS A 159 14.29 13.49 10.13
CA LYS A 159 14.70 13.73 11.51
C LYS A 159 15.87 14.69 11.61
N ASP A 160 16.92 14.48 10.80
CA ASP A 160 18.13 15.28 10.81
C ASP A 160 17.87 16.75 10.40
N LEU A 161 16.90 16.96 9.51
CA LEU A 161 16.51 18.30 9.02
C LEU A 161 15.32 18.92 9.78
N GLY A 162 14.73 18.21 10.73
CA GLY A 162 13.63 18.70 11.55
C GLY A 162 12.32 18.93 10.77
N VAL A 163 12.04 18.16 9.71
CA VAL A 163 10.74 18.22 9.02
C VAL A 163 9.64 17.74 9.98
N PRO A 164 8.56 18.51 10.20
CA PRO A 164 7.54 18.16 11.20
C PRO A 164 6.90 16.81 10.99
N LEU A 165 6.45 16.50 9.76
CA LEU A 165 5.69 15.30 9.45
C LEU A 165 6.31 14.51 8.30
N PHE A 166 6.26 13.17 8.42
CA PHE A 166 6.58 12.23 7.35
C PHE A 166 5.38 11.32 7.10
N TYR A 167 4.87 11.40 5.88
CA TYR A 167 3.73 10.64 5.37
C TYR A 167 4.23 9.55 4.44
N VAL A 168 3.86 8.30 4.70
CA VAL A 168 4.29 7.15 3.91
C VAL A 168 3.11 6.27 3.52
N ASP A 169 2.89 6.13 2.21
CA ASP A 169 1.97 5.14 1.66
C ASP A 169 2.61 3.74 1.73
N THR A 170 2.03 2.86 2.53
CA THR A 170 2.41 1.45 2.63
C THR A 170 1.30 0.50 2.16
N VAL A 171 0.28 1.00 1.47
CA VAL A 171 -0.91 0.25 1.06
C VAL A 171 -0.54 -1.05 0.35
N ALA A 172 0.46 -1.03 -0.53
CA ALA A 172 0.85 -2.20 -1.31
C ALA A 172 1.90 -3.09 -0.64
N GLY A 173 2.53 -2.63 0.44
CA GLY A 173 3.57 -3.37 1.17
C GLY A 173 3.11 -3.95 2.49
N LEU A 174 2.19 -3.28 3.21
CA LEU A 174 1.77 -3.65 4.56
C LEU A 174 1.21 -5.07 4.62
N GLY A 175 1.85 -5.93 5.42
CA GLY A 175 1.51 -7.35 5.56
C GLY A 175 2.20 -8.27 4.55
N GLY A 176 2.90 -7.74 3.54
CA GLY A 176 3.65 -8.52 2.54
C GLY A 176 5.17 -8.29 2.57
N THR A 177 5.60 -7.23 3.25
CA THR A 177 7.01 -6.92 3.49
C THR A 177 7.14 -6.14 4.81
N PRO A 178 8.29 -6.19 5.48
CA PRO A 178 8.49 -5.44 6.72
C PRO A 178 8.27 -3.93 6.52
N VAL A 179 7.60 -3.31 7.48
CA VAL A 179 7.50 -1.86 7.62
C VAL A 179 7.74 -1.48 9.08
N HIS A 180 8.35 -0.35 9.35
CA HIS A 180 8.83 0.04 10.68
C HIS A 180 8.54 1.52 10.95
N MET A 181 7.27 1.85 11.26
CA MET A 181 6.82 3.23 11.42
C MET A 181 7.69 4.02 12.41
N ASP A 182 7.88 3.49 13.62
CA ASP A 182 8.63 4.17 14.68
C ASP A 182 10.12 4.32 14.31
N GLU A 183 10.74 3.25 13.82
CA GLU A 183 12.17 3.22 13.44
C GLU A 183 12.45 4.15 12.26
N TRP A 184 11.54 4.21 11.30
CA TRP A 184 11.65 5.07 10.13
C TRP A 184 11.21 6.52 10.38
N ASN A 185 10.87 6.89 11.62
CA ASN A 185 10.39 8.24 12.00
C ASN A 185 9.20 8.70 11.14
N VAL A 186 8.30 7.80 10.79
CA VAL A 186 7.08 8.08 10.04
C VAL A 186 6.00 8.59 10.99
N ASP A 187 5.30 9.65 10.60
CA ASP A 187 4.23 10.25 11.40
C ASP A 187 2.84 9.81 10.95
N LEU A 188 2.70 9.50 9.66
CA LEU A 188 1.48 9.01 9.05
C LEU A 188 1.83 7.82 8.16
N MET A 189 1.45 6.60 8.60
CA MET A 189 1.63 5.37 7.82
C MET A 189 0.29 4.86 7.34
N LEU A 190 0.12 4.78 6.01
CA LEU A 190 -1.17 4.52 5.38
C LEU A 190 -1.26 3.09 4.86
N GLY A 191 -2.37 2.41 5.14
CA GLY A 191 -2.65 1.07 4.69
C GLY A 191 -4.03 0.90 4.07
N GLY A 192 -4.22 -0.17 3.31
CA GLY A 192 -5.49 -0.55 2.70
C GLY A 192 -5.76 -2.05 2.83
N SER A 193 -7.01 -2.42 3.03
CA SER A 193 -7.42 -3.80 3.31
C SER A 193 -7.29 -4.76 2.11
N GLN A 194 -7.35 -4.23 0.89
CA GLN A 194 -7.49 -5.00 -0.37
C GLN A 194 -6.18 -5.51 -0.98
N LYS A 195 -5.07 -5.37 -0.27
CA LYS A 195 -3.73 -5.78 -0.70
C LYS A 195 -3.28 -7.03 0.08
N CYS A 196 -2.12 -7.02 0.69
CA CYS A 196 -1.56 -8.20 1.36
C CYS A 196 -2.41 -8.74 2.53
N LEU A 197 -3.32 -7.94 3.07
CA LEU A 197 -4.28 -8.38 4.11
C LEU A 197 -5.41 -9.26 3.55
N SER A 198 -5.55 -9.36 2.23
CA SER A 198 -6.53 -10.23 1.54
C SER A 198 -7.97 -10.04 2.02
N CYS A 199 -8.36 -8.76 2.21
CA CYS A 199 -9.70 -8.35 2.60
C CYS A 199 -10.39 -7.60 1.46
N PRO A 200 -11.73 -7.37 1.53
CA PRO A 200 -12.42 -6.49 0.60
C PRO A 200 -11.84 -5.07 0.61
N PRO A 201 -12.01 -4.27 -0.47
CA PRO A 201 -11.59 -2.86 -0.53
C PRO A 201 -12.55 -1.97 0.28
N SER A 202 -12.66 -2.22 1.58
CA SER A 202 -13.68 -1.62 2.44
C SER A 202 -13.14 -0.92 3.68
N MET A 203 -11.86 -1.11 3.99
CA MET A 203 -11.21 -0.52 5.16
C MET A 203 -9.86 0.08 4.79
N SER A 204 -9.55 1.20 5.41
CA SER A 204 -8.23 1.82 5.41
C SER A 204 -7.71 1.98 6.83
N MET A 205 -6.40 2.04 6.98
CA MET A 205 -5.71 2.14 8.25
C MET A 205 -4.70 3.28 8.22
N VAL A 206 -4.60 4.01 9.32
CA VAL A 206 -3.65 5.10 9.47
C VAL A 206 -2.93 4.95 10.81
N GLY A 207 -1.63 4.69 10.78
CA GLY A 207 -0.75 4.88 11.94
C GLY A 207 -0.52 6.37 12.14
N VAL A 208 -0.70 6.90 13.36
CA VAL A 208 -0.70 8.34 13.63
C VAL A 208 0.19 8.65 14.83
N SER A 209 1.30 9.36 14.59
CA SER A 209 2.22 9.79 15.64
C SER A 209 1.61 10.89 16.53
N ALA A 210 2.22 11.11 17.70
CA ALA A 210 1.85 12.21 18.57
C ALA A 210 1.96 13.59 17.87
N ALA A 211 2.98 13.78 17.04
CA ALA A 211 3.16 15.02 16.26
C ALA A 211 2.04 15.21 15.23
N ALA A 212 1.65 14.13 14.54
CA ALA A 212 0.54 14.18 13.58
C ALA A 212 -0.79 14.52 14.29
N TRP A 213 -1.07 13.95 15.48
CA TRP A 213 -2.25 14.31 16.26
C TRP A 213 -2.30 15.79 16.64
N GLU A 214 -1.18 16.37 17.07
CA GLU A 214 -1.14 17.81 17.40
C GLU A 214 -1.36 18.66 16.14
N ARG A 215 -0.75 18.28 15.02
CA ARG A 215 -0.98 18.99 13.76
C ARG A 215 -2.44 18.89 13.28
N MET A 216 -3.09 17.73 13.43
CA MET A 216 -4.51 17.56 13.10
C MET A 216 -5.42 18.47 13.91
N LYS A 217 -5.11 18.74 15.20
CA LYS A 217 -5.84 19.71 16.01
C LYS A 217 -5.70 21.14 15.51
N GLU A 218 -4.49 21.53 15.07
CA GLU A 218 -4.24 22.87 14.51
C GLU A 218 -4.95 23.07 13.17
N VAL A 219 -4.96 22.03 12.30
CA VAL A 219 -5.65 22.08 11.01
C VAL A 219 -7.16 22.05 11.19
N ASN A 220 -7.64 21.20 12.09
CA ASN A 220 -9.05 20.99 12.44
C ASN A 220 -9.95 20.77 11.21
N TYR A 221 -9.48 19.93 10.29
CA TYR A 221 -10.22 19.59 9.07
C TYR A 221 -11.54 18.89 9.42
N GLN A 222 -12.63 19.33 8.75
CA GLN A 222 -13.98 18.82 8.94
C GLN A 222 -14.44 18.16 7.62
N GLY A 223 -14.37 16.83 7.55
CA GLY A 223 -14.79 16.06 6.39
C GLY A 223 -15.07 14.62 6.80
N TYR A 224 -15.72 13.84 5.93
CA TYR A 224 -15.98 12.43 6.19
C TYR A 224 -14.67 11.62 6.31
N ASP A 225 -13.63 12.04 5.60
CA ASP A 225 -12.27 11.49 5.62
C ASP A 225 -11.35 12.13 6.69
N ALA A 226 -11.90 12.99 7.57
CA ALA A 226 -11.13 13.57 8.68
C ALA A 226 -10.72 12.48 9.69
N ILE A 227 -9.41 12.47 10.05
CA ILE A 227 -8.85 11.47 10.95
C ILE A 227 -9.04 11.86 12.43
N LEU A 228 -8.97 13.15 12.74
CA LEU A 228 -9.04 13.65 14.12
C LEU A 228 -10.25 13.12 14.93
N PRO A 229 -11.47 13.00 14.36
CA PRO A 229 -12.62 12.46 15.09
C PRO A 229 -12.46 11.02 15.58
N PHE A 230 -11.54 10.25 14.99
CA PHE A 230 -11.30 8.86 15.37
C PHE A 230 -10.33 8.73 16.55
N ARG A 231 -9.69 9.80 17.01
CA ARG A 231 -8.68 9.78 18.07
C ARG A 231 -9.18 9.14 19.38
N THR A 232 -10.43 9.36 19.71
CA THR A 232 -11.01 8.94 20.99
C THR A 232 -11.91 7.71 20.88
N VAL A 233 -12.01 7.06 19.72
CA VAL A 233 -12.86 5.86 19.54
C VAL A 233 -12.55 4.79 20.58
N ARG A 234 -11.26 4.55 20.84
CA ARG A 234 -10.81 3.53 21.81
C ARG A 234 -11.03 3.91 23.27
N THR A 235 -11.10 5.20 23.59
CA THR A 235 -11.28 5.70 24.97
C THR A 235 -12.74 6.03 25.29
N ASP A 236 -13.43 6.69 24.35
CA ASP A 236 -14.80 7.19 24.58
C ASP A 236 -15.86 6.18 24.12
N GLY A 237 -15.44 5.15 23.38
CA GLY A 237 -16.33 4.12 22.87
C GLY A 237 -17.34 4.61 21.83
N ARG A 238 -17.00 5.68 21.10
CA ARG A 238 -17.89 6.29 20.11
C ARG A 238 -17.16 6.46 18.76
N CYS A 239 -17.72 5.83 17.73
CA CYS A 239 -17.30 6.10 16.37
C CYS A 239 -17.92 7.41 15.85
N PRO A 240 -17.19 8.23 15.10
CA PRO A 240 -17.72 9.50 14.56
C PRO A 240 -18.86 9.26 13.55
N TYR A 241 -18.89 8.11 12.90
CA TYR A 241 -19.87 7.69 11.91
C TYR A 241 -20.30 6.25 12.16
N THR A 242 -21.33 5.76 11.44
CA THR A 242 -21.74 4.36 11.50
C THR A 242 -20.56 3.45 11.11
N PRO A 243 -20.05 2.61 12.01
CA PRO A 243 -18.90 1.78 11.74
C PRO A 243 -19.25 0.61 10.82
N ASN A 244 -18.30 0.22 9.99
CA ASN A 244 -18.38 -0.98 9.17
C ASN A 244 -17.90 -2.20 9.99
N TRP A 245 -18.78 -2.83 10.75
CA TRP A 245 -18.41 -3.98 11.60
C TRP A 245 -17.86 -5.14 10.77
N HIS A 246 -18.52 -5.49 9.66
CA HIS A 246 -18.02 -6.53 8.76
C HIS A 246 -16.62 -6.23 8.24
N GLY A 247 -16.35 -4.98 7.89
CA GLY A 247 -15.02 -4.55 7.44
C GLY A 247 -13.95 -4.67 8.53
N VAL A 248 -14.28 -4.29 9.78
CA VAL A 248 -13.36 -4.45 10.91
C VAL A 248 -13.14 -5.93 11.23
N ALA A 249 -14.20 -6.76 11.20
CA ALA A 249 -14.08 -8.20 11.39
C ALA A 249 -13.23 -8.88 10.31
N ALA A 250 -13.43 -8.48 9.06
CA ALA A 250 -12.62 -8.94 7.94
C ALA A 250 -11.13 -8.56 8.10
N LEU A 251 -10.88 -7.30 8.49
CA LEU A 251 -9.53 -6.80 8.74
C LEU A 251 -8.85 -7.53 9.91
N TYR A 252 -9.60 -7.80 10.98
CA TYR A 252 -9.12 -8.62 12.08
C TYR A 252 -8.74 -10.03 11.61
N ALA A 253 -9.64 -10.70 10.89
CA ALA A 253 -9.39 -12.05 10.37
C ALA A 253 -8.16 -12.11 9.45
N GLY A 254 -8.02 -11.18 8.50
CA GLY A 254 -6.85 -11.09 7.62
C GLY A 254 -5.56 -10.82 8.38
N THR A 255 -5.61 -9.99 9.43
CA THR A 255 -4.46 -9.73 10.30
C THR A 255 -4.08 -10.97 11.11
N GLN A 256 -5.07 -11.69 11.67
CA GLN A 256 -4.82 -12.93 12.42
C GLN A 256 -4.27 -14.05 11.54
N ALA A 257 -4.68 -14.13 10.27
CA ALA A 257 -4.11 -15.08 9.32
C ALA A 257 -2.58 -14.89 9.17
N ILE A 258 -2.12 -13.63 9.04
CA ILE A 258 -0.69 -13.30 8.99
C ILE A 258 0.01 -13.67 10.31
N PHE A 259 -0.61 -13.42 11.45
CA PHE A 259 -0.01 -13.78 12.75
C PHE A 259 0.03 -15.29 13.00
N THR A 260 -0.96 -16.02 12.51
CA THR A 260 -1.00 -17.48 12.61
C THR A 260 0.09 -18.12 11.73
N GLU A 261 0.33 -17.59 10.54
CA GLU A 261 1.46 -17.99 9.68
C GLU A 261 2.81 -17.58 10.31
N GLY A 262 2.84 -16.48 11.04
CA GLY A 262 4.03 -15.76 11.51
C GLY A 262 4.44 -14.68 10.52
N MET A 263 4.65 -13.44 11.03
CA MET A 263 4.98 -12.28 10.18
C MET A 263 6.21 -12.53 9.30
N ASP A 264 7.30 -13.05 9.89
CA ASP A 264 8.53 -13.32 9.16
C ASP A 264 8.34 -14.40 8.09
N ALA A 265 7.53 -15.43 8.37
CA ALA A 265 7.19 -16.48 7.41
C ALA A 265 6.35 -15.92 6.24
N ALA A 266 5.37 -15.05 6.54
CA ALA A 266 4.57 -14.39 5.53
C ALA A 266 5.43 -13.49 4.62
N PHE A 267 6.35 -12.72 5.19
CA PHE A 267 7.29 -11.89 4.41
C PHE A 267 8.24 -12.75 3.55
N ALA A 268 8.82 -13.80 4.12
CA ALA A 268 9.69 -14.72 3.39
C ALA A 268 8.95 -15.42 2.24
N ARG A 269 7.68 -15.78 2.42
CA ARG A 269 6.84 -16.35 1.38
C ARG A 269 6.63 -15.38 0.21
N HIS A 270 6.32 -14.11 0.50
CA HIS A 270 6.19 -13.09 -0.54
C HIS A 270 7.49 -12.91 -1.33
N GLU A 271 8.62 -12.83 -0.64
CA GLU A 271 9.94 -12.69 -1.29
C GLU A 271 10.29 -13.91 -2.15
N ALA A 272 10.03 -15.11 -1.67
CA ALA A 272 10.28 -16.36 -2.42
C ALA A 272 9.42 -16.43 -3.70
N VAL A 273 8.12 -16.09 -3.61
CA VAL A 273 7.22 -16.10 -4.77
C VAL A 273 7.58 -14.99 -5.75
N ALA A 274 8.01 -13.83 -5.27
CA ALA A 274 8.51 -12.75 -6.11
C ALA A 274 9.78 -13.17 -6.86
N ALA A 275 10.71 -13.85 -6.19
CA ALA A 275 11.92 -14.39 -6.81
C ALA A 275 11.58 -15.43 -7.88
N GLN A 276 10.66 -16.37 -7.59
CA GLN A 276 10.13 -17.34 -8.55
C GLN A 276 9.52 -16.66 -9.79
N CYS A 277 8.70 -15.63 -9.58
CA CYS A 277 8.10 -14.85 -10.66
C CYS A 277 9.16 -14.25 -11.58
N ARG A 278 10.13 -13.53 -11.00
CA ARG A 278 11.18 -12.86 -11.76
C ARG A 278 12.08 -13.86 -12.52
N ALA A 279 12.44 -14.97 -11.88
CA ALA A 279 13.24 -16.01 -12.52
C ALA A 279 12.50 -16.66 -13.69
N GLY A 280 11.23 -17.05 -13.50
CA GLY A 280 10.43 -17.65 -14.58
C GLY A 280 10.17 -16.69 -15.74
N LEU A 281 9.93 -15.41 -15.48
CA LEU A 281 9.82 -14.40 -16.55
C LEU A 281 11.13 -14.27 -17.34
N ALA A 282 12.29 -14.30 -16.68
CA ALA A 282 13.59 -14.24 -17.33
C ALA A 282 13.84 -15.47 -18.21
N GLU A 283 13.50 -16.67 -17.74
CA GLU A 283 13.58 -17.92 -18.52
C GLU A 283 12.69 -17.88 -19.77
N LEU A 284 11.53 -17.22 -19.67
CA LEU A 284 10.63 -16.99 -20.79
C LEU A 284 11.08 -15.84 -21.70
N GLY A 285 12.17 -15.17 -21.40
CA GLY A 285 12.73 -14.06 -22.18
C GLY A 285 11.96 -12.74 -21.98
N ILE A 286 11.15 -12.62 -20.93
CA ILE A 286 10.41 -11.39 -20.61
C ILE A 286 11.26 -10.51 -19.71
N LYS A 287 11.47 -9.26 -20.11
CA LYS A 287 12.25 -8.27 -19.35
C LYS A 287 11.39 -7.64 -18.25
N LEU A 288 11.99 -7.40 -17.09
CA LEU A 288 11.38 -6.58 -16.06
C LEU A 288 11.37 -5.11 -16.50
N TRP A 289 10.42 -4.35 -15.94
CA TRP A 289 10.41 -2.89 -16.09
C TRP A 289 11.51 -2.22 -15.26
N THR A 290 11.77 -2.76 -14.07
CA THR A 290 12.69 -2.18 -13.09
C THR A 290 14.13 -2.15 -13.61
N ALA A 291 14.85 -1.07 -13.28
CA ALA A 291 16.29 -0.96 -13.55
C ALA A 291 17.07 -2.07 -12.81
N PRO A 292 18.24 -2.48 -13.30
CA PRO A 292 19.01 -3.58 -12.70
C PRO A 292 19.44 -3.36 -11.24
N ASP A 293 19.59 -2.10 -10.82
CA ASP A 293 19.97 -1.67 -9.48
C ASP A 293 18.77 -1.26 -8.59
N ALA A 294 17.55 -1.34 -9.12
CA ALA A 294 16.35 -1.06 -8.35
C ALA A 294 16.03 -2.20 -7.37
N VAL A 295 15.47 -1.85 -6.21
CA VAL A 295 14.92 -2.82 -5.28
C VAL A 295 13.54 -3.24 -5.78
N ASN A 296 13.39 -4.51 -6.14
CA ASN A 296 12.11 -5.05 -6.61
C ASN A 296 11.16 -5.27 -5.43
N ALA A 297 9.88 -4.93 -5.61
CA ALA A 297 8.87 -5.19 -4.61
C ALA A 297 8.60 -6.70 -4.43
N PRO A 298 8.47 -7.19 -3.19
CA PRO A 298 8.11 -8.59 -2.94
C PRO A 298 6.63 -8.89 -3.17
N THR A 299 5.79 -7.87 -3.41
CA THR A 299 4.34 -8.01 -3.52
C THR A 299 3.81 -7.89 -4.96
N VAL A 300 4.60 -7.32 -5.87
CA VAL A 300 4.22 -7.14 -7.27
C VAL A 300 5.45 -7.14 -8.17
N THR A 301 5.34 -7.76 -9.33
CA THR A 301 6.34 -7.71 -10.40
C THR A 301 5.76 -7.00 -11.61
N ALA A 302 6.47 -5.98 -12.10
CA ALA A 302 6.17 -5.26 -13.33
C ALA A 302 7.11 -5.72 -14.44
N ALA A 303 6.56 -6.15 -15.57
CA ALA A 303 7.31 -6.70 -16.68
C ALA A 303 6.86 -6.11 -18.02
N MET A 304 7.77 -6.08 -18.98
CA MET A 304 7.49 -5.59 -20.32
C MET A 304 6.54 -6.52 -21.07
N ILE A 305 5.57 -5.94 -21.77
CA ILE A 305 4.75 -6.70 -22.69
C ILE A 305 5.67 -7.28 -23.77
N PRO A 306 5.60 -8.59 -24.09
CA PRO A 306 6.45 -9.19 -25.11
C PRO A 306 6.27 -8.55 -26.49
N ASP A 307 7.35 -8.49 -27.27
CA ASP A 307 7.31 -7.99 -28.65
C ASP A 307 6.24 -8.74 -29.48
N GLY A 308 5.53 -8.00 -30.30
CA GLY A 308 4.46 -8.52 -31.15
C GLY A 308 3.08 -8.51 -30.50
N PHE A 309 2.95 -8.08 -29.23
CA PHE A 309 1.67 -7.90 -28.56
C PHE A 309 1.44 -6.45 -28.15
N THR A 310 0.21 -5.98 -28.33
CA THR A 310 -0.32 -4.83 -27.59
C THR A 310 -0.86 -5.30 -26.23
N TRP A 311 -1.07 -4.40 -25.27
CA TRP A 311 -1.66 -4.77 -23.98
C TRP A 311 -3.02 -5.47 -24.11
N PRO A 312 -3.98 -5.00 -24.92
CA PRO A 312 -5.25 -5.70 -25.09
C PRO A 312 -5.10 -7.13 -25.63
N GLU A 313 -4.22 -7.35 -26.60
CA GLU A 313 -3.95 -8.67 -27.19
C GLU A 313 -3.27 -9.60 -26.18
N TRP A 314 -2.25 -9.10 -25.46
CA TRP A 314 -1.53 -9.83 -24.42
C TRP A 314 -2.47 -10.25 -23.29
N LYS A 315 -3.27 -9.32 -22.78
CA LYS A 315 -4.28 -9.57 -21.75
C LYS A 315 -5.27 -10.67 -22.15
N GLU A 316 -5.80 -10.58 -23.38
CA GLU A 316 -6.76 -11.56 -23.88
C GLU A 316 -6.12 -12.94 -24.09
N ALA A 317 -4.89 -12.98 -24.60
CA ALA A 317 -4.14 -14.22 -24.79
C ALA A 317 -3.88 -14.91 -23.43
N LEU A 318 -3.42 -14.19 -22.41
CA LEU A 318 -3.24 -14.70 -21.05
C LEU A 318 -4.54 -15.24 -20.46
N ARG A 319 -5.66 -14.54 -20.66
CA ARG A 319 -6.98 -14.97 -20.17
C ARG A 319 -7.44 -16.30 -20.76
N ARG A 320 -7.11 -16.61 -22.01
CA ARG A 320 -7.41 -17.92 -22.63
C ARG A 320 -6.73 -19.07 -21.90
N HIS A 321 -5.58 -18.81 -21.26
CA HIS A 321 -4.85 -19.76 -20.44
C HIS A 321 -5.13 -19.61 -18.93
N GLY A 322 -6.14 -18.80 -18.55
CA GLY A 322 -6.57 -18.69 -17.17
C GLY A 322 -5.95 -17.58 -16.36
N LEU A 323 -4.93 -16.94 -16.84
CA LEU A 323 -4.22 -15.92 -16.10
C LEU A 323 -4.96 -14.58 -16.12
N ILE A 324 -5.25 -14.04 -14.93
CA ILE A 324 -5.80 -12.71 -14.74
C ILE A 324 -4.74 -11.81 -14.12
N CYS A 325 -4.25 -10.85 -14.90
CA CYS A 325 -3.32 -9.83 -14.47
C CYS A 325 -3.74 -8.45 -15.00
N THR A 326 -2.97 -7.41 -14.71
CA THR A 326 -3.31 -6.04 -15.14
C THR A 326 -2.17 -5.38 -15.92
N GLY A 327 -2.49 -4.41 -16.76
CA GLY A 327 -1.54 -3.42 -17.28
C GLY A 327 -1.06 -2.47 -16.18
N SER A 328 -0.30 -1.47 -16.58
CA SER A 328 0.19 -0.44 -15.67
C SER A 328 -0.38 0.94 -16.02
N PHE A 329 0.13 2.00 -15.40
CA PHE A 329 -0.39 3.38 -15.47
C PHE A 329 0.72 4.37 -15.85
N GLY A 330 0.32 5.59 -16.21
CA GLY A 330 1.25 6.67 -16.53
C GLY A 330 2.19 6.32 -17.68
N PRO A 331 3.50 6.57 -17.58
CA PRO A 331 4.46 6.29 -18.66
C PRO A 331 4.61 4.80 -19.03
N MET A 332 4.10 3.91 -18.18
CA MET A 332 4.13 2.45 -18.35
C MET A 332 2.88 1.91 -19.04
N ASP A 333 1.85 2.75 -19.23
CA ASP A 333 0.61 2.33 -19.88
C ASP A 333 0.88 1.78 -21.30
N GLY A 334 0.25 0.66 -21.62
CA GLY A 334 0.43 -0.04 -22.89
C GLY A 334 1.80 -0.73 -23.09
N LYS A 335 2.76 -0.56 -22.17
CA LYS A 335 4.11 -1.13 -22.26
C LYS A 335 4.39 -2.22 -21.24
N VAL A 336 3.74 -2.14 -20.07
CA VAL A 336 4.02 -2.95 -18.88
C VAL A 336 2.78 -3.69 -18.46
N PHE A 337 2.94 -4.96 -18.09
CA PHE A 337 1.94 -5.72 -17.35
C PHE A 337 2.46 -6.07 -15.96
N ARG A 338 1.54 -6.36 -15.03
CA ARG A 338 1.88 -6.60 -13.64
C ARG A 338 1.30 -7.91 -13.15
N LEU A 339 2.11 -8.65 -12.41
CA LEU A 339 1.73 -9.82 -11.64
C LEU A 339 1.75 -9.47 -10.17
N GLY A 340 0.57 -9.46 -9.54
CA GLY A 340 0.41 -9.19 -8.11
C GLY A 340 0.44 -10.49 -7.32
N HIS A 341 1.53 -10.74 -6.65
CA HIS A 341 1.72 -11.87 -5.74
C HIS A 341 1.66 -11.39 -4.29
N MET A 342 0.46 -10.95 -3.89
CA MET A 342 0.14 -10.33 -2.60
C MET A 342 -0.81 -11.21 -1.78
N GLY A 343 -0.60 -11.27 -0.47
CA GLY A 343 -1.50 -11.96 0.44
C GLY A 343 -1.76 -13.41 0.04
N THR A 344 -3.01 -13.79 -0.19
CA THR A 344 -3.41 -15.13 -0.64
C THR A 344 -2.89 -15.50 -2.02
N GLN A 345 -2.55 -14.54 -2.87
CA GLN A 345 -1.99 -14.77 -4.20
C GLN A 345 -0.47 -15.05 -4.17
N ALA A 346 0.22 -14.80 -3.05
CA ALA A 346 1.63 -15.10 -2.88
C ALA A 346 1.83 -16.60 -2.57
N GLN A 347 1.47 -17.48 -3.50
CA GLN A 347 1.62 -18.93 -3.36
C GLN A 347 2.48 -19.49 -4.49
N PRO A 348 3.49 -20.35 -4.17
CA PRO A 348 4.38 -20.91 -5.19
C PRO A 348 3.64 -21.63 -6.31
N TYR A 349 2.60 -22.41 -5.98
CA TYR A 349 1.81 -23.13 -6.98
C TYR A 349 0.99 -22.21 -7.90
N LEU A 350 0.47 -21.09 -7.39
CA LEU A 350 -0.23 -20.10 -8.22
C LEU A 350 0.74 -19.39 -9.15
N MET A 351 1.95 -19.11 -8.68
CA MET A 351 2.99 -18.50 -9.51
C MET A 351 3.46 -19.47 -10.61
N GLU A 352 3.62 -20.75 -10.30
CA GLU A 352 3.92 -21.79 -11.29
C GLU A 352 2.84 -21.83 -12.40
N GLN A 353 1.57 -21.92 -12.00
CA GLN A 353 0.46 -21.87 -12.96
C GLN A 353 0.42 -20.59 -13.80
N ALA A 354 0.77 -19.44 -13.19
CA ALA A 354 0.84 -18.18 -13.92
C ALA A 354 1.97 -18.16 -14.96
N LEU A 355 3.13 -18.70 -14.62
CA LEU A 355 4.27 -18.84 -15.53
C LEU A 355 3.97 -19.84 -16.66
N ASP A 356 3.31 -20.96 -16.37
CA ASP A 356 2.85 -21.94 -17.36
C ASP A 356 1.86 -21.30 -18.36
N ALA A 357 0.92 -20.49 -17.85
CA ALA A 357 -0.02 -19.75 -18.69
C ALA A 357 0.69 -18.74 -19.60
N ILE A 358 1.74 -18.09 -19.11
CA ILE A 358 2.58 -17.17 -19.91
C ILE A 358 3.36 -17.97 -20.96
N ALA A 359 3.99 -19.10 -20.58
CA ALA A 359 4.73 -19.98 -21.51
C ALA A 359 3.82 -20.46 -22.64
N ALA A 360 2.64 -21.01 -22.29
CA ALA A 360 1.65 -21.45 -23.28
C ALA A 360 1.19 -20.33 -24.23
N THR A 361 1.05 -19.09 -23.70
CA THR A 361 0.70 -17.92 -24.51
C THR A 361 1.81 -17.57 -25.52
N LEU A 362 3.06 -17.83 -25.17
CA LEU A 362 4.22 -17.62 -26.04
C LEU A 362 4.51 -18.80 -26.98
N GLY A 363 3.73 -19.89 -26.89
CA GLY A 363 3.96 -21.14 -27.65
C GLY A 363 5.21 -21.90 -27.22
N LYS A 364 5.58 -21.82 -25.94
CA LYS A 364 6.74 -22.47 -25.32
C LYS A 364 6.32 -23.61 -24.41
#